data_e6b84a21893859dfe138b06b54468991
#
_entry.id   e6b84a21893859dfe138b06b54468991
#
_cell.length_a   1.000
_cell.length_b   1.000
_cell.length_c   1.000
_cell.angle_alpha   90.00
_cell.angle_beta   90.00
_cell.angle_gamma   90.00
#
_symmetry.space_group_name_H-M   'P 1'
#
loop_
_entity.id
_entity.type
_entity.pdbx_description
1 polymer ?
#
loop_
_entity_poly.entity_id
_entity_poly.type
_entity_poly.pdbx_seq_one_letter_code
_entity_poly.pdbx_strand_id
1 'polypeptide(L)'
;MANYLKKIISHFEKVDPKIAALVKDYLQSEHYEQPAKSDPEDYAVSLTSSIISQQISTKAAAKIKQRFFDMVGSEYNPHSILTHNIEELRSVGLSRQKASYVHSIAQSSIDGIVRFDELDNLSDQEVIDELVQIKGVGVWTAEMFLIFTLARPDVFSTGDLGLVNAVKRLYNQEDISTDEITRLSDKWSPYKSIASLALWHSLDNMPK
;
A
#
# COMPACT_ATOMS: atom_id res chain seq x y z
N MET A 1 4.34 23.03 -6.33
CA MET A 1 3.21 22.10 -6.54
C MET A 1 2.60 22.22 -7.92
N ALA A 2 2.03 23.33 -8.37
CA ALA A 2 1.34 23.44 -9.68
C ALA A 2 2.18 23.01 -10.89
N ASN A 3 3.47 23.28 -10.93
CA ASN A 3 4.35 22.87 -12.04
C ASN A 3 4.61 21.36 -12.07
N TYR A 4 4.69 20.73 -10.90
CA TYR A 4 4.85 19.27 -10.76
C TYR A 4 3.62 18.53 -11.27
N LEU A 5 2.42 18.94 -10.86
CA LEU A 5 1.16 18.34 -11.33
C LEU A 5 0.98 18.50 -12.85
N LYS A 6 1.32 19.66 -13.41
CA LYS A 6 1.29 19.87 -14.87
C LYS A 6 2.23 18.91 -15.59
N LYS A 7 3.44 18.64 -15.04
CA LYS A 7 4.39 17.71 -15.64
C LYS A 7 3.83 16.29 -15.65
N ILE A 8 3.18 15.85 -14.57
CA ILE A 8 2.55 14.53 -14.49
C ILE A 8 1.44 14.41 -15.54
N ILE A 9 0.50 15.38 -15.58
CA ILE A 9 -0.61 15.37 -16.53
C ILE A 9 -0.07 15.32 -17.96
N SER A 10 0.88 16.18 -18.32
CA SER A 10 1.47 16.23 -19.66
C SER A 10 2.18 14.92 -20.05
N HIS A 11 2.79 14.23 -19.06
CA HIS A 11 3.37 12.91 -19.30
C HIS A 11 2.28 11.91 -19.73
N PHE A 12 1.21 11.79 -18.95
CA PHE A 12 0.14 10.84 -19.24
C PHE A 12 -0.60 11.18 -20.55
N GLU A 13 -0.85 12.47 -20.85
CA GLU A 13 -1.45 12.91 -22.12
C GLU A 13 -0.65 12.42 -23.34
N LYS A 14 0.69 12.34 -23.19
CA LYS A 14 1.59 11.90 -24.25
C LYS A 14 1.65 10.38 -24.38
N VAL A 15 1.72 9.65 -23.25
CA VAL A 15 1.98 8.20 -23.26
C VAL A 15 0.72 7.36 -23.28
N ASP A 16 -0.39 7.87 -22.70
CA ASP A 16 -1.65 7.16 -22.60
C ASP A 16 -2.83 8.12 -22.32
N PRO A 17 -3.47 8.65 -23.36
CA PRO A 17 -4.58 9.60 -23.20
C PRO A 17 -5.78 9.07 -22.42
N LYS A 18 -5.99 7.73 -22.35
CA LYS A 18 -7.11 7.15 -21.60
C LYS A 18 -6.95 7.34 -20.11
N ILE A 19 -5.79 6.95 -19.57
CA ILE A 19 -5.54 7.12 -18.13
C ILE A 19 -5.28 8.58 -17.77
N ALA A 20 -4.82 9.42 -18.71
CA ALA A 20 -4.59 10.84 -18.49
C ALA A 20 -5.83 11.57 -17.96
N ALA A 21 -7.02 11.20 -18.44
CA ALA A 21 -8.28 11.78 -17.98
C ALA A 21 -8.54 11.45 -16.49
N LEU A 22 -8.33 10.19 -16.08
CA LEU A 22 -8.47 9.77 -14.69
C LEU A 22 -7.42 10.42 -13.78
N VAL A 23 -6.16 10.47 -14.23
CA VAL A 23 -5.07 11.11 -13.48
C VAL A 23 -5.37 12.59 -13.27
N LYS A 24 -5.84 13.29 -14.29
CA LYS A 24 -6.21 14.70 -14.19
C LYS A 24 -7.36 14.92 -13.21
N ASP A 25 -8.40 14.09 -13.29
CA ASP A 25 -9.54 14.13 -12.37
C ASP A 25 -9.10 13.90 -10.93
N TYR A 26 -8.33 12.86 -10.69
CA TYR A 26 -7.78 12.57 -9.35
C TYR A 26 -6.92 13.70 -8.81
N LEU A 27 -5.97 14.22 -9.59
CA LEU A 27 -5.06 15.30 -9.16
C LEU A 27 -5.76 16.65 -8.91
N GLN A 28 -6.97 16.84 -9.43
CA GLN A 28 -7.82 18.00 -9.22
C GLN A 28 -8.92 17.80 -8.18
N SER A 29 -9.09 16.57 -7.69
CA SER A 29 -10.09 16.23 -6.68
C SER A 29 -9.69 16.71 -5.29
N GLU A 30 -10.68 16.86 -4.39
CA GLU A 30 -10.44 17.09 -2.97
C GLU A 30 -9.80 15.90 -2.24
N HIS A 31 -9.78 14.72 -2.87
CA HIS A 31 -9.17 13.50 -2.35
C HIS A 31 -7.68 13.36 -2.68
N TYR A 32 -7.15 14.28 -3.51
CA TYR A 32 -5.72 14.23 -3.81
C TYR A 32 -4.90 14.74 -2.63
N GLU A 33 -4.17 13.83 -2.04
CA GLU A 33 -3.08 14.14 -1.12
C GLU A 33 -1.75 13.78 -1.79
N GLN A 34 -0.80 14.70 -1.73
CA GLN A 34 0.54 14.39 -2.25
C GLN A 34 1.14 13.28 -1.38
N PRO A 35 1.53 12.14 -1.97
CA PRO A 35 2.18 11.08 -1.22
C PRO A 35 3.39 11.63 -0.45
N ALA A 36 3.42 11.40 0.85
CA ALA A 36 4.51 11.76 1.72
C ALA A 36 5.09 10.49 2.34
N LYS A 37 6.40 10.38 2.29
CA LYS A 37 7.10 9.26 2.91
C LYS A 37 6.95 9.36 4.43
N SER A 38 6.64 8.24 5.08
CA SER A 38 6.65 8.12 6.53
C SER A 38 8.09 8.18 7.07
N ASP A 39 8.26 8.49 8.34
CA ASP A 39 9.55 8.40 8.99
C ASP A 39 9.96 6.92 9.14
N PRO A 40 11.26 6.57 9.04
CA PRO A 40 11.72 5.18 9.16
C PRO A 40 11.30 4.51 10.47
N GLU A 41 11.18 5.27 11.55
CA GLU A 41 10.70 4.80 12.88
C GLU A 41 9.26 4.26 12.81
N ASP A 42 8.47 4.76 11.86
CA ASP A 42 7.06 4.39 11.66
C ASP A 42 6.86 3.22 10.67
N TYR A 43 7.91 2.71 10.04
CA TYR A 43 7.76 1.68 9.00
C TYR A 43 7.15 0.38 9.50
N ALA A 44 7.62 -0.12 10.63
CA ALA A 44 7.08 -1.34 11.23
C ALA A 44 5.64 -1.13 11.74
N VAL A 45 5.31 0.05 12.27
CA VAL A 45 3.93 0.39 12.67
C VAL A 45 3.01 0.53 11.47
N SER A 46 3.49 1.12 10.38
CA SER A 46 2.74 1.25 9.13
C SER A 46 2.41 -0.12 8.53
N LEU A 47 3.38 -1.04 8.49
CA LEU A 47 3.17 -2.41 8.03
C LEU A 47 2.18 -3.16 8.94
N THR A 48 2.32 -3.04 10.26
CA THR A 48 1.38 -3.62 11.24
C THR A 48 -0.04 -3.08 11.04
N SER A 49 -0.18 -1.76 10.87
CA SER A 49 -1.45 -1.10 10.62
C SER A 49 -2.10 -1.54 9.30
N SER A 50 -1.29 -1.81 8.27
CA SER A 50 -1.73 -2.36 7.00
C SER A 50 -2.32 -3.77 7.19
N ILE A 51 -1.60 -4.67 7.86
CA ILE A 51 -2.11 -6.03 8.17
C ILE A 51 -3.41 -5.98 8.96
N ILE A 52 -3.51 -5.12 9.98
CA ILE A 52 -4.75 -4.96 10.75
C ILE A 52 -5.93 -4.56 9.86
N SER A 53 -5.68 -3.70 8.87
CA SER A 53 -6.72 -3.12 8.00
C SER A 53 -7.20 -4.04 6.86
N GLN A 54 -6.45 -5.09 6.51
CA GLN A 54 -6.78 -5.97 5.39
C GLN A 54 -8.18 -6.58 5.52
N GLN A 55 -8.94 -6.63 4.42
CA GLN A 55 -10.23 -7.33 4.29
C GLN A 55 -11.33 -6.91 5.30
N ILE A 56 -11.25 -5.70 5.84
CA ILE A 56 -12.28 -5.13 6.70
C ILE A 56 -12.54 -3.67 6.32
N SER A 57 -13.70 -3.13 6.72
CA SER A 57 -14.02 -1.72 6.46
C SER A 57 -13.09 -0.77 7.23
N THR A 58 -12.84 0.41 6.67
CA THR A 58 -12.03 1.48 7.29
C THR A 58 -12.48 1.78 8.73
N LYS A 59 -13.80 1.83 8.97
CA LYS A 59 -14.37 2.07 10.31
C LYS A 59 -14.05 0.94 11.29
N ALA A 60 -14.08 -0.32 10.84
CA ALA A 60 -13.71 -1.47 11.66
C ALA A 60 -12.21 -1.48 11.94
N ALA A 61 -11.39 -1.23 10.91
CA ALA A 61 -9.94 -1.14 11.02
C ALA A 61 -9.51 -0.08 12.05
N ALA A 62 -10.08 1.12 11.98
CA ALA A 62 -9.79 2.20 12.92
C ALA A 62 -10.03 1.80 14.38
N LYS A 63 -11.18 1.13 14.66
CA LYS A 63 -11.51 0.67 16.02
C LYS A 63 -10.58 -0.44 16.53
N ILE A 64 -10.17 -1.34 15.64
CA ILE A 64 -9.25 -2.43 16.02
C ILE A 64 -7.85 -1.86 16.25
N LYS A 65 -7.37 -0.98 15.36
CA LYS A 65 -6.08 -0.29 15.54
C LYS A 65 -6.03 0.47 16.86
N GLN A 66 -7.08 1.26 17.18
CA GLN A 66 -7.14 1.97 18.46
C GLN A 66 -6.94 1.02 19.65
N ARG A 67 -7.76 -0.06 19.73
CA ARG A 67 -7.65 -1.03 20.82
C ARG A 67 -6.30 -1.76 20.87
N PHE A 68 -5.73 -2.03 19.68
CA PHE A 68 -4.42 -2.64 19.58
C PHE A 68 -3.34 -1.72 20.17
N PHE A 69 -3.30 -0.45 19.80
CA PHE A 69 -2.33 0.50 20.33
C PHE A 69 -2.61 0.88 21.79
N ASP A 70 -3.86 0.87 22.24
CA ASP A 70 -4.19 1.01 23.67
C ASP A 70 -3.60 -0.16 24.50
N MET A 71 -3.54 -1.37 23.92
CA MET A 71 -3.00 -2.56 24.58
C MET A 71 -1.46 -2.59 24.59
N VAL A 72 -0.83 -2.34 23.43
CA VAL A 72 0.64 -2.51 23.28
C VAL A 72 1.44 -1.23 23.57
N GLY A 73 0.76 -0.10 23.76
CA GLY A 73 1.34 1.22 23.93
C GLY A 73 1.14 2.10 22.67
N SER A 74 1.08 3.42 22.87
CA SER A 74 0.87 4.39 21.79
C SER A 74 2.06 4.49 20.84
N GLU A 75 3.26 4.20 21.31
CA GLU A 75 4.47 4.11 20.50
C GLU A 75 4.71 2.66 20.11
N TYR A 76 5.06 2.45 18.82
CA TYR A 76 5.35 1.11 18.35
C TYR A 76 6.59 0.54 19.07
N ASN A 77 6.35 -0.53 19.82
CA ASN A 77 7.42 -1.25 20.49
C ASN A 77 7.27 -2.75 20.20
N PRO A 78 8.14 -3.35 19.37
CA PRO A 78 8.06 -4.76 19.05
C PRO A 78 8.20 -5.66 20.29
N HIS A 79 8.99 -5.26 21.30
CA HIS A 79 9.06 -6.01 22.56
C HIS A 79 7.72 -6.01 23.29
N SER A 80 7.01 -4.88 23.35
CA SER A 80 5.67 -4.82 23.96
C SER A 80 4.68 -5.74 23.25
N ILE A 81 4.68 -5.77 21.91
CA ILE A 81 3.82 -6.69 21.16
C ILE A 81 4.08 -8.14 21.52
N LEU A 82 5.35 -8.52 21.67
CA LEU A 82 5.76 -9.90 21.99
C LEU A 82 5.48 -10.32 23.44
N THR A 83 5.21 -9.39 24.35
CA THR A 83 4.74 -9.75 25.71
C THR A 83 3.32 -10.30 25.70
N HIS A 84 2.53 -10.00 24.65
CA HIS A 84 1.16 -10.47 24.50
C HIS A 84 1.11 -11.75 23.67
N ASN A 85 0.41 -12.76 24.17
CA ASN A 85 0.18 -13.97 23.39
C ASN A 85 -0.88 -13.76 22.30
N ILE A 86 -1.01 -14.75 21.39
CA ILE A 86 -1.96 -14.64 20.24
C ILE A 86 -3.41 -14.44 20.69
N GLU A 87 -3.86 -15.05 21.78
CA GLU A 87 -5.23 -14.92 22.26
C GLU A 87 -5.50 -13.52 22.85
N GLU A 88 -4.52 -12.93 23.52
CA GLU A 88 -4.59 -11.55 23.99
C GLU A 88 -4.67 -10.57 22.81
N LEU A 89 -3.82 -10.71 21.78
CA LEU A 89 -3.90 -9.91 20.58
C LEU A 89 -5.24 -10.09 19.82
N ARG A 90 -5.85 -11.26 19.90
CA ARG A 90 -7.19 -11.51 19.34
C ARG A 90 -8.28 -10.76 20.10
N SER A 91 -8.13 -10.53 21.39
CA SER A 91 -9.15 -9.86 22.21
C SER A 91 -9.45 -8.43 21.74
N VAL A 92 -8.51 -7.76 21.05
CA VAL A 92 -8.72 -6.43 20.47
C VAL A 92 -9.53 -6.47 19.16
N GLY A 93 -9.83 -7.66 18.63
CA GLY A 93 -10.61 -7.87 17.41
C GLY A 93 -9.81 -8.38 16.20
N LEU A 94 -8.57 -8.84 16.41
CA LEU A 94 -7.78 -9.48 15.37
C LEU A 94 -8.24 -10.93 15.12
N SER A 95 -8.23 -11.37 13.85
CA SER A 95 -8.29 -12.80 13.58
C SER A 95 -7.00 -13.48 14.10
N ARG A 96 -7.05 -14.80 14.37
CA ARG A 96 -5.87 -15.56 14.77
C ARG A 96 -4.71 -15.37 13.79
N GLN A 97 -5.02 -15.34 12.51
CA GLN A 97 -4.04 -15.16 11.44
C GLN A 97 -3.39 -13.78 11.51
N LYS A 98 -4.17 -12.69 11.63
CA LYS A 98 -3.64 -11.33 11.76
C LYS A 98 -2.82 -11.14 13.04
N ALA A 99 -3.26 -11.70 14.17
CA ALA A 99 -2.49 -11.69 15.41
C ALA A 99 -1.12 -12.38 15.23
N SER A 100 -1.09 -13.53 14.54
CA SER A 100 0.18 -14.21 14.20
C SER A 100 1.07 -13.37 13.26
N TYR A 101 0.50 -12.65 12.32
CA TYR A 101 1.26 -11.81 11.39
C TYR A 101 1.86 -10.59 12.09
N VAL A 102 1.07 -9.92 12.93
CA VAL A 102 1.55 -8.79 13.76
C VAL A 102 2.70 -9.24 14.67
N HIS A 103 2.56 -10.42 15.27
CA HIS A 103 3.62 -11.04 16.08
C HIS A 103 4.88 -11.32 15.24
N SER A 104 4.72 -11.80 14.01
CA SER A 104 5.85 -12.07 13.09
C SER A 104 6.56 -10.78 12.66
N ILE A 105 5.85 -9.67 12.45
CA ILE A 105 6.45 -8.36 12.15
C ILE A 105 7.33 -7.92 13.34
N ALA A 106 6.78 -7.98 14.54
CA ALA A 106 7.51 -7.60 15.76
C ALA A 106 8.76 -8.47 15.98
N GLN A 107 8.64 -9.78 15.78
CA GLN A 107 9.76 -10.71 15.92
C GLN A 107 10.84 -10.43 14.86
N SER A 108 10.46 -10.27 13.59
CA SER A 108 11.39 -9.97 12.49
C SER A 108 12.16 -8.66 12.70
N SER A 109 11.50 -7.66 13.32
CA SER A 109 12.14 -6.41 13.69
C SER A 109 13.21 -6.59 14.77
N ILE A 110 12.95 -7.44 15.80
CA ILE A 110 13.92 -7.71 16.88
C ILE A 110 15.08 -8.58 16.39
N ASP A 111 14.77 -9.58 15.58
CA ASP A 111 15.77 -10.52 15.05
C ASP A 111 16.65 -9.91 13.96
N GLY A 112 16.31 -8.68 13.48
CA GLY A 112 17.01 -8.01 12.40
C GLY A 112 16.88 -8.73 11.05
N ILE A 113 15.81 -9.53 10.88
CA ILE A 113 15.50 -10.18 9.60
C ILE A 113 15.14 -9.11 8.57
N VAL A 114 14.36 -8.10 8.98
CA VAL A 114 14.08 -6.90 8.21
C VAL A 114 14.59 -5.68 8.96
N ARG A 115 15.47 -4.94 8.30
CA ARG A 115 16.01 -3.68 8.80
C ARG A 115 15.20 -2.53 8.26
N PHE A 116 14.14 -2.18 8.99
CA PHE A 116 13.18 -1.16 8.56
C PHE A 116 13.84 0.21 8.32
N ASP A 117 14.86 0.56 9.09
CA ASP A 117 15.65 1.80 8.96
C ASP A 117 16.51 1.87 7.70
N GLU A 118 16.76 0.75 7.03
CA GLU A 118 17.55 0.68 5.81
C GLU A 118 16.72 0.63 4.52
N LEU A 119 15.40 0.43 4.60
CA LEU A 119 14.53 0.25 3.42
C LEU A 119 14.58 1.42 2.42
N ASP A 120 14.89 2.61 2.90
CA ASP A 120 15.04 3.79 2.04
C ASP A 120 16.17 3.67 1.02
N ASN A 121 17.21 2.94 1.37
CA ASN A 121 18.42 2.77 0.57
C ASN A 121 18.28 1.65 -0.47
N LEU A 122 17.22 0.87 -0.39
CA LEU A 122 16.96 -0.28 -1.25
C LEU A 122 16.14 0.11 -2.49
N SER A 123 16.33 -0.61 -3.58
CA SER A 123 15.42 -0.59 -4.72
C SER A 123 14.05 -1.16 -4.36
N ASP A 124 13.02 -0.88 -5.17
CA ASP A 124 11.67 -1.38 -4.93
C ASP A 124 11.63 -2.92 -4.85
N GLN A 125 12.40 -3.61 -5.71
CA GLN A 125 12.48 -5.08 -5.67
C GLN A 125 13.17 -5.58 -4.40
N GLU A 126 14.27 -4.95 -3.97
CA GLU A 126 14.94 -5.32 -2.73
C GLU A 126 14.05 -5.11 -1.51
N VAL A 127 13.25 -4.02 -1.48
CA VAL A 127 12.25 -3.81 -0.42
C VAL A 127 11.20 -4.93 -0.41
N ILE A 128 10.71 -5.34 -1.59
CA ILE A 128 9.77 -6.46 -1.68
C ILE A 128 10.43 -7.74 -1.14
N ASP A 129 11.65 -8.06 -1.58
CA ASP A 129 12.38 -9.26 -1.18
C ASP A 129 12.66 -9.30 0.34
N GLU A 130 12.93 -8.15 0.95
CA GLU A 130 13.05 -8.00 2.40
C GLU A 130 11.72 -8.24 3.11
N LEU A 131 10.65 -7.56 2.70
CA LEU A 131 9.38 -7.60 3.42
C LEU A 131 8.68 -8.97 3.31
N VAL A 132 8.81 -9.69 2.19
CA VAL A 132 8.16 -11.00 2.03
C VAL A 132 8.78 -12.10 2.89
N GLN A 133 9.94 -11.88 3.51
CA GLN A 133 10.50 -12.78 4.52
C GLN A 133 9.64 -12.85 5.78
N ILE A 134 8.84 -11.79 6.04
CA ILE A 134 7.93 -11.74 7.19
C ILE A 134 6.71 -12.61 6.90
N LYS A 135 6.44 -13.57 7.78
CA LYS A 135 5.23 -14.40 7.68
C LYS A 135 3.96 -13.54 7.66
N GLY A 136 3.20 -13.64 6.58
CA GLY A 136 1.94 -12.92 6.40
C GLY A 136 2.07 -11.65 5.55
N VAL A 137 3.28 -11.30 5.14
CA VAL A 137 3.53 -10.23 4.17
C VAL A 137 3.80 -10.87 2.82
N GLY A 138 2.88 -10.66 1.88
CA GLY A 138 3.05 -11.07 0.49
C GLY A 138 3.49 -9.91 -0.40
N VAL A 139 3.79 -10.20 -1.67
CA VAL A 139 4.21 -9.21 -2.68
C VAL A 139 3.23 -8.03 -2.74
N TRP A 140 1.92 -8.30 -2.81
CA TRP A 140 0.91 -7.24 -2.81
C TRP A 140 1.01 -6.32 -1.58
N THR A 141 1.22 -6.86 -0.38
CA THR A 141 1.37 -6.05 0.84
C THR A 141 2.65 -5.21 0.79
N ALA A 142 3.74 -5.75 0.26
CA ALA A 142 4.99 -5.02 0.08
C ALA A 142 4.85 -3.91 -0.97
N GLU A 143 4.13 -4.14 -2.08
CA GLU A 143 3.82 -3.11 -3.07
C GLU A 143 2.95 -1.97 -2.47
N MET A 144 1.96 -2.31 -1.63
CA MET A 144 1.18 -1.29 -0.89
C MET A 144 2.07 -0.50 0.06
N PHE A 145 3.03 -1.14 0.72
CA PHE A 145 4.00 -0.47 1.57
C PHE A 145 4.89 0.50 0.77
N LEU A 146 5.35 0.11 -0.42
CA LEU A 146 6.09 0.99 -1.33
C LEU A 146 5.28 2.24 -1.70
N ILE A 147 4.00 2.09 -2.06
CA ILE A 147 3.14 3.20 -2.49
C ILE A 147 2.80 4.13 -1.32
N PHE A 148 2.30 3.56 -0.20
CA PHE A 148 1.67 4.34 0.86
C PHE A 148 2.61 4.73 2.01
N THR A 149 3.67 3.95 2.25
CA THR A 149 4.61 4.19 3.35
C THR A 149 5.90 4.84 2.86
N LEU A 150 6.51 4.27 1.81
CA LEU A 150 7.74 4.83 1.22
C LEU A 150 7.48 5.91 0.17
N ALA A 151 6.23 6.13 -0.22
CA ALA A 151 5.83 7.06 -1.27
C ALA A 151 6.63 6.89 -2.58
N ARG A 152 6.96 5.64 -2.93
CA ARG A 152 7.67 5.33 -4.18
C ARG A 152 6.80 5.72 -5.38
N PRO A 153 7.35 6.47 -6.35
CA PRO A 153 6.53 7.07 -7.41
C PRO A 153 6.14 6.09 -8.52
N ASP A 154 6.82 4.96 -8.65
CA ASP A 154 6.77 4.14 -9.88
C ASP A 154 6.36 2.68 -9.62
N VAL A 155 5.37 2.46 -8.77
CA VAL A 155 4.86 1.14 -8.39
C VAL A 155 3.46 0.90 -8.95
N PHE A 156 3.24 -0.27 -9.57
CA PHE A 156 1.94 -0.77 -10.00
C PHE A 156 1.78 -2.23 -9.64
N SER A 157 0.72 -2.58 -8.92
CA SER A 157 0.46 -3.94 -8.47
C SER A 157 -0.49 -4.68 -9.42
N THR A 158 0.03 -5.63 -10.18
CA THR A 158 -0.81 -6.53 -10.99
C THR A 158 -1.52 -7.61 -10.15
N GLY A 159 -1.14 -7.76 -8.89
CA GLY A 159 -1.83 -8.61 -7.91
C GLY A 159 -3.02 -7.94 -7.23
N ASP A 160 -3.22 -6.63 -7.43
CA ASP A 160 -4.35 -5.90 -6.88
C ASP A 160 -5.59 -6.03 -7.78
N LEU A 161 -6.61 -6.73 -7.29
CA LEU A 161 -7.85 -6.95 -8.06
C LEU A 161 -8.58 -5.64 -8.39
N GLY A 162 -8.49 -4.64 -7.53
CA GLY A 162 -9.07 -3.31 -7.79
C GLY A 162 -8.40 -2.67 -9.00
N LEU A 163 -7.07 -2.62 -9.02
CA LEU A 163 -6.30 -2.07 -10.14
C LEU A 163 -6.56 -2.83 -11.43
N VAL A 164 -6.52 -4.16 -11.40
CA VAL A 164 -6.81 -5.01 -12.56
C VAL A 164 -8.21 -4.71 -13.11
N ASN A 165 -9.22 -4.65 -12.25
CA ASN A 165 -10.59 -4.36 -12.66
C ASN A 165 -10.75 -2.93 -13.20
N ALA A 166 -10.07 -1.94 -12.60
CA ALA A 166 -10.08 -0.57 -13.09
C ALA A 166 -9.46 -0.46 -14.50
N VAL A 167 -8.33 -1.16 -14.73
CA VAL A 167 -7.71 -1.23 -16.06
C VAL A 167 -8.65 -1.89 -17.07
N LYS A 168 -9.24 -3.05 -16.74
CA LYS A 168 -10.21 -3.73 -17.61
C LYS A 168 -11.33 -2.79 -18.06
N ARG A 169 -11.90 -2.05 -17.13
CA ARG A 169 -12.97 -1.08 -17.39
C ARG A 169 -12.50 0.10 -18.25
N LEU A 170 -11.36 0.71 -17.87
CA LEU A 170 -10.81 1.87 -18.57
C LEU A 170 -10.54 1.58 -20.05
N TYR A 171 -10.02 0.36 -20.32
CA TYR A 171 -9.68 -0.04 -21.71
C TYR A 171 -10.81 -0.79 -22.40
N ASN A 172 -11.89 -1.11 -21.69
CA ASN A 172 -13.01 -1.93 -22.18
C ASN A 172 -12.54 -3.29 -22.72
N GLN A 173 -11.70 -3.98 -21.91
CA GLN A 173 -11.07 -5.26 -22.22
C GLN A 173 -11.18 -6.20 -21.01
N GLU A 174 -12.24 -7.01 -20.96
CA GLU A 174 -12.48 -7.92 -19.84
C GLU A 174 -11.44 -9.05 -19.75
N ASP A 175 -10.90 -9.49 -20.89
CA ASP A 175 -9.96 -10.62 -20.98
C ASP A 175 -8.50 -10.19 -21.09
N ILE A 176 -8.17 -8.90 -20.76
CA ILE A 176 -6.79 -8.43 -20.77
C ILE A 176 -5.93 -9.26 -19.80
N SER A 177 -4.83 -9.78 -20.31
CA SER A 177 -3.89 -10.60 -19.51
C SER A 177 -3.03 -9.75 -18.57
N THR A 178 -2.49 -10.40 -17.53
CA THR A 178 -1.55 -9.76 -16.60
C THR A 178 -0.33 -9.18 -17.34
N ASP A 179 0.20 -9.90 -18.34
CA ASP A 179 1.33 -9.44 -19.13
C ASP A 179 1.00 -8.19 -19.96
N GLU A 180 -0.23 -8.08 -20.46
CA GLU A 180 -0.69 -6.89 -21.17
C GLU A 180 -0.86 -5.71 -20.23
N ILE A 181 -1.41 -5.95 -19.03
CA ILE A 181 -1.51 -4.92 -17.98
C ILE A 181 -0.13 -4.43 -17.57
N THR A 182 0.84 -5.33 -17.40
CA THR A 182 2.23 -4.97 -17.09
C THR A 182 2.82 -4.07 -18.19
N ARG A 183 2.74 -4.50 -19.45
CA ARG A 183 3.23 -3.70 -20.59
C ARG A 183 2.52 -2.34 -20.71
N LEU A 184 1.25 -2.29 -20.33
CA LEU A 184 0.49 -1.05 -20.32
C LEU A 184 0.97 -0.11 -19.22
N SER A 185 1.10 -0.63 -17.99
CA SER A 185 1.58 0.14 -16.84
C SER A 185 3.02 0.60 -16.99
N ASP A 186 3.86 -0.12 -17.73
CA ASP A 186 5.23 0.30 -18.01
C ASP A 186 5.33 1.63 -18.77
N LYS A 187 4.32 1.95 -19.57
CA LYS A 187 4.23 3.26 -20.26
C LYS A 187 4.01 4.42 -19.28
N TRP A 188 3.48 4.16 -18.10
CA TRP A 188 3.14 5.17 -17.09
C TRP A 188 4.35 5.60 -16.27
N SER A 189 5.47 4.85 -16.37
CA SER A 189 6.72 5.22 -15.70
C SER A 189 7.17 6.64 -16.08
N PRO A 190 7.65 7.45 -15.12
CA PRO A 190 7.98 7.14 -13.73
C PRO A 190 6.85 7.49 -12.73
N TYR A 191 5.59 7.40 -13.11
CA TYR A 191 4.45 7.82 -12.28
C TYR A 191 3.39 6.73 -12.07
N LYS A 192 3.81 5.44 -12.08
CA LYS A 192 2.89 4.29 -11.92
C LYS A 192 2.03 4.39 -10.65
N SER A 193 2.61 4.88 -9.54
CA SER A 193 1.88 5.02 -8.27
C SER A 193 0.75 6.05 -8.38
N ILE A 194 0.95 7.15 -9.09
CA ILE A 194 -0.12 8.13 -9.35
C ILE A 194 -1.22 7.52 -10.23
N ALA A 195 -0.84 6.72 -11.23
CA ALA A 195 -1.82 5.97 -12.03
C ALA A 195 -2.63 4.99 -11.18
N SER A 196 -1.98 4.27 -10.26
CA SER A 196 -2.64 3.36 -9.31
C SER A 196 -3.66 4.10 -8.44
N LEU A 197 -3.27 5.23 -7.85
CA LEU A 197 -4.16 6.06 -7.03
C LEU A 197 -5.35 6.60 -7.82
N ALA A 198 -5.14 7.06 -9.06
CA ALA A 198 -6.21 7.53 -9.94
C ALA A 198 -7.17 6.40 -10.35
N LEU A 199 -6.66 5.20 -10.59
CA LEU A 199 -7.47 4.01 -10.89
C LEU A 199 -8.34 3.61 -9.69
N TRP A 200 -7.79 3.55 -8.47
CA TRP A 200 -8.60 3.29 -7.27
C TRP A 200 -9.64 4.37 -7.04
N HIS A 201 -9.28 5.66 -7.17
CA HIS A 201 -10.20 6.77 -7.06
C HIS A 201 -11.39 6.64 -8.04
N SER A 202 -11.13 6.18 -9.26
CA SER A 202 -12.18 5.96 -10.25
C SER A 202 -13.20 4.88 -9.86
N LEU A 203 -12.80 3.88 -9.07
CA LEU A 203 -13.69 2.84 -8.56
C LEU A 203 -14.61 3.35 -7.45
N ASP A 204 -14.09 4.20 -6.57
CA ASP A 204 -14.86 4.74 -5.44
C ASP A 204 -15.92 5.76 -5.88
N ASN A 205 -15.70 6.45 -7.00
CA ASN A 205 -16.59 7.48 -7.54
C ASN A 205 -17.59 6.97 -8.58
N MET A 206 -17.70 5.66 -8.81
CA MET A 206 -18.67 5.09 -9.72
C MET A 206 -20.08 5.08 -9.11
N PRO A 207 -21.14 5.37 -9.90
CA PRO A 207 -22.52 5.12 -9.49
C PRO A 207 -22.69 3.65 -9.12
N LYS A 208 -23.23 3.38 -7.94
CA LYS A 208 -23.57 2.02 -7.48
C LYS A 208 -24.74 1.47 -8.25
#